data_5342963b2f9df2cd4eec5105c62fc012
#
_entry.id   5342963b2f9df2cd4eec5105c62fc012
#
_cell.length_a   1.000
_cell.length_b   1.000
_cell.length_c   1.000
_cell.angle_alpha   90.00
_cell.angle_beta   90.00
_cell.angle_gamma   90.00
#
_symmetry.space_group_name_H-M   'P 1'
#
loop_
_entity.id
_entity.type
_entity.pdbx_description
1 polymer ?
#
loop_
_entity_poly.entity_id
_entity_poly.type
_entity_poly.pdbx_seq_one_letter_code
_entity_poly.pdbx_strand_id
1 'polypeptide(L)'
;MSMPAFSELRFVAVDQNDPLAEPLLAELAVEYASRYGATEEAVSKWLRTHPADEFAAPNGGMLIGLLSGRPVTGGAFCRFDAETAELKRVWTDSRYRLRGHAKALLAELETEILARGYRNVYLTTGDRQPEAEALYLSSGYRRLAEPLPAEGEVFPVAFLKTLN
;
A
#
# COMPACT_ATOMS: atom_id res chain seq x y z
N MET A 1 32.22 -19.21 6.40
CA MET A 1 30.95 -19.72 5.88
C MET A 1 29.91 -18.63 5.95
N SER A 2 29.43 -18.23 4.82
CA SER A 2 28.35 -17.28 4.83
C SER A 2 27.12 -17.98 5.41
N MET A 3 26.52 -17.40 6.40
CA MET A 3 25.18 -17.77 6.81
C MET A 3 24.30 -17.75 5.57
N PRO A 4 23.42 -18.74 5.39
CA PRO A 4 22.40 -18.54 4.39
C PRO A 4 21.82 -17.16 4.69
N ALA A 5 21.93 -16.31 3.73
CA ALA A 5 21.34 -15.00 3.85
C ALA A 5 19.97 -15.21 4.45
N PHE A 6 19.70 -14.57 5.58
CA PHE A 6 18.34 -14.37 5.99
C PHE A 6 17.65 -13.91 4.74
N SER A 7 16.62 -14.60 4.34
CA SER A 7 15.88 -14.28 3.14
C SER A 7 15.62 -12.78 3.17
N GLU A 8 16.39 -12.07 2.39
CA GLU A 8 16.22 -10.64 2.29
C GLU A 8 14.87 -10.37 1.66
N LEU A 9 14.21 -9.37 2.16
CA LEU A 9 12.98 -8.90 1.58
C LEU A 9 13.30 -8.32 0.20
N ARG A 10 12.71 -8.89 -0.83
CA ARG A 10 12.89 -8.44 -2.22
C ARG A 10 11.59 -7.89 -2.74
N PHE A 11 11.66 -6.75 -3.42
CA PHE A 11 10.47 -6.12 -4.00
C PHE A 11 10.42 -6.35 -5.50
N VAL A 12 9.26 -6.71 -5.99
CA VAL A 12 9.01 -6.92 -7.41
C VAL A 12 7.80 -6.10 -7.83
N ALA A 13 7.87 -5.52 -9.02
CA ALA A 13 6.74 -4.82 -9.62
C ALA A 13 5.79 -5.87 -10.23
N VAL A 14 4.52 -5.73 -9.97
CA VAL A 14 3.50 -6.68 -10.45
C VAL A 14 2.28 -5.93 -10.96
N ASP A 15 1.47 -6.62 -11.75
CA ASP A 15 0.12 -6.18 -12.09
C ASP A 15 -0.84 -6.60 -10.97
N GLN A 16 -1.94 -5.88 -10.78
CA GLN A 16 -2.94 -6.23 -9.77
C GLN A 16 -3.49 -7.66 -9.93
N ASN A 17 -3.52 -8.15 -11.16
CA ASN A 17 -4.01 -9.50 -11.47
C ASN A 17 -2.94 -10.58 -11.40
N ASP A 18 -1.70 -10.20 -11.06
CA ASP A 18 -0.61 -11.17 -10.90
C ASP A 18 -0.89 -12.09 -9.70
N PRO A 19 -0.61 -13.40 -9.82
CA PRO A 19 -0.76 -14.31 -8.69
C PRO A 19 -0.02 -13.88 -7.41
N LEU A 20 1.08 -13.15 -7.54
CA LEU A 20 1.81 -12.64 -6.37
C LEU A 20 1.02 -11.59 -5.58
N ALA A 21 0.05 -10.91 -6.21
CA ALA A 21 -0.81 -9.95 -5.53
C ALA A 21 -2.00 -10.62 -4.82
N GLU A 22 -2.26 -11.89 -5.07
CA GLU A 22 -3.41 -12.60 -4.52
C GLU A 22 -3.47 -12.60 -2.99
N PRO A 23 -2.37 -12.89 -2.26
CA PRO A 23 -2.42 -12.84 -0.80
C PRO A 23 -2.75 -11.45 -0.25
N LEU A 24 -2.28 -10.39 -0.89
CA LEU A 24 -2.61 -9.02 -0.54
C LEU A 24 -4.11 -8.77 -0.67
N LEU A 25 -4.68 -9.10 -1.82
CA LEU A 25 -6.10 -8.87 -2.08
C LEU A 25 -6.98 -9.68 -1.12
N ALA A 26 -6.62 -10.94 -0.88
CA ALA A 26 -7.38 -11.82 -0.01
C ALA A 26 -7.38 -11.33 1.44
N GLU A 27 -6.23 -10.97 1.99
CA GLU A 27 -6.13 -10.54 3.38
C GLU A 27 -6.74 -9.15 3.60
N LEU A 28 -6.59 -8.24 2.64
CA LEU A 28 -7.25 -6.93 2.72
C LEU A 28 -8.77 -7.09 2.72
N ALA A 29 -9.30 -8.02 1.95
CA ALA A 29 -10.75 -8.29 1.94
C ALA A 29 -11.24 -8.73 3.32
N VAL A 30 -10.49 -9.62 3.98
CA VAL A 30 -10.82 -10.09 5.33
C VAL A 30 -10.76 -8.93 6.34
N GLU A 31 -9.67 -8.16 6.32
CA GLU A 31 -9.47 -7.06 7.27
C GLU A 31 -10.53 -5.98 7.12
N TYR A 32 -10.80 -5.54 5.91
CA TYR A 32 -11.76 -4.47 5.68
C TYR A 32 -13.18 -4.92 6.00
N ALA A 33 -13.54 -6.15 5.65
CA ALA A 33 -14.85 -6.70 6.01
C ALA A 33 -15.04 -6.73 7.52
N SER A 34 -14.02 -7.20 8.25
CA SER A 34 -14.07 -7.29 9.71
C SER A 34 -14.15 -5.92 10.38
N ARG A 35 -13.35 -4.94 9.89
CA ARG A 35 -13.26 -3.62 10.53
C ARG A 35 -14.42 -2.70 10.22
N TYR A 36 -15.01 -2.83 9.04
CA TYR A 36 -16.03 -1.89 8.57
C TYR A 36 -17.42 -2.52 8.37
N GLY A 37 -17.61 -3.76 8.82
CA GLY A 37 -18.92 -4.39 8.83
C GLY A 37 -19.46 -4.82 7.48
N ALA A 38 -18.60 -4.93 6.46
CA ALA A 38 -18.96 -5.42 5.14
C ALA A 38 -18.72 -6.93 5.04
N THR A 39 -19.22 -7.56 3.98
CA THR A 39 -18.91 -8.96 3.72
C THR A 39 -17.57 -9.09 3.02
N GLU A 40 -16.88 -10.19 3.27
CA GLU A 40 -15.63 -10.51 2.59
C GLU A 40 -15.80 -10.54 1.07
N GLU A 41 -16.89 -11.14 0.59
CA GLU A 41 -17.20 -11.21 -0.84
C GLU A 41 -17.36 -9.83 -1.46
N ALA A 42 -18.08 -8.92 -0.79
CA ALA A 42 -18.29 -7.58 -1.31
C ALA A 42 -16.97 -6.80 -1.38
N VAL A 43 -16.15 -6.89 -0.34
CA VAL A 43 -14.85 -6.21 -0.33
C VAL A 43 -13.91 -6.81 -1.37
N SER A 44 -13.87 -8.14 -1.47
CA SER A 44 -13.05 -8.83 -2.48
C SER A 44 -13.43 -8.39 -3.89
N LYS A 45 -14.73 -8.34 -4.17
CA LYS A 45 -15.22 -7.88 -5.47
C LYS A 45 -14.81 -6.43 -5.75
N TRP A 46 -14.99 -5.56 -4.77
CA TRP A 46 -14.60 -4.16 -4.89
C TRP A 46 -13.11 -3.99 -5.18
N LEU A 47 -12.26 -4.72 -4.45
CA LEU A 47 -10.82 -4.68 -4.67
C LEU A 47 -10.42 -5.17 -6.07
N ARG A 48 -11.04 -6.26 -6.53
CA ARG A 48 -10.65 -6.93 -7.77
C ARG A 48 -11.23 -6.30 -9.03
N THR A 49 -12.33 -5.57 -8.91
CA THR A 49 -12.95 -4.87 -10.05
C THR A 49 -12.41 -3.46 -10.25
N HIS A 50 -11.54 -2.99 -9.37
CA HIS A 50 -10.86 -1.73 -9.56
C HIS A 50 -9.97 -1.81 -10.81
N PRO A 51 -9.95 -0.78 -11.66
CA PRO A 51 -9.14 -0.82 -12.88
C PRO A 51 -7.66 -1.04 -12.59
N ALA A 52 -7.11 -2.14 -13.10
CA ALA A 52 -5.72 -2.53 -12.84
C ALA A 52 -4.71 -1.53 -13.43
N ASP A 53 -5.09 -0.81 -14.49
CA ASP A 53 -4.23 0.16 -15.14
C ASP A 53 -3.95 1.41 -14.30
N GLU A 54 -4.77 1.68 -13.28
CA GLU A 54 -4.48 2.76 -12.33
C GLU A 54 -3.22 2.49 -11.53
N PHE A 55 -2.89 1.21 -11.32
CA PHE A 55 -1.70 0.78 -10.60
C PHE A 55 -0.59 0.29 -11.53
N ALA A 56 -0.54 0.83 -12.73
CA ALA A 56 0.45 0.46 -13.73
C ALA A 56 1.13 1.69 -14.31
N ALA A 57 2.30 1.47 -14.94
CA ALA A 57 3.01 2.55 -15.61
C ALA A 57 2.13 3.19 -16.68
N PRO A 58 2.32 4.48 -16.99
CA PRO A 58 3.36 5.36 -16.43
C PRO A 58 3.00 6.03 -15.10
N ASN A 59 1.72 6.11 -14.75
CA ASN A 59 1.24 6.94 -13.65
C ASN A 59 1.21 6.24 -12.30
N GLY A 60 1.07 4.93 -12.29
CA GLY A 60 0.96 4.16 -11.07
C GLY A 60 1.87 2.94 -11.06
N GLY A 61 1.80 2.18 -9.98
CA GLY A 61 2.57 0.95 -9.84
C GLY A 61 2.08 0.13 -8.66
N MET A 62 2.52 -1.12 -8.61
CA MET A 62 2.26 -2.02 -7.51
C MET A 62 3.53 -2.81 -7.22
N LEU A 63 3.90 -2.89 -5.95
CA LEU A 63 5.05 -3.67 -5.51
C LEU A 63 4.61 -4.75 -4.54
N ILE A 64 5.22 -5.91 -4.66
CA ILE A 64 5.07 -6.98 -3.70
C ILE A 64 6.44 -7.28 -3.11
N GLY A 65 6.52 -7.35 -1.80
CA GLY A 65 7.72 -7.75 -1.08
C GLY A 65 7.71 -9.25 -0.83
N LEU A 66 8.76 -9.91 -1.28
CA LEU A 66 8.91 -11.37 -1.17
C LEU A 66 9.97 -11.72 -0.13
N LEU A 67 9.61 -12.64 0.75
CA LEU A 67 10.54 -13.23 1.71
C LEU A 67 10.64 -14.71 1.37
N SER A 68 11.81 -15.15 0.92
CA SER A 68 12.01 -16.52 0.40
C SER A 68 10.99 -16.88 -0.70
N GLY A 69 10.71 -15.93 -1.59
CA GLY A 69 9.77 -16.14 -2.68
C GLY A 69 8.29 -16.05 -2.29
N ARG A 70 7.98 -15.79 -1.02
CA ARG A 70 6.61 -15.70 -0.52
C ARG A 70 6.20 -14.24 -0.35
N PRO A 71 5.04 -13.83 -0.91
CA PRO A 71 4.54 -12.48 -0.66
C PRO A 71 4.22 -12.28 0.82
N VAL A 72 4.80 -11.25 1.43
CA VAL A 72 4.59 -10.92 2.84
C VAL A 72 4.15 -9.48 3.06
N THR A 73 4.38 -8.62 2.09
CA THR A 73 3.97 -7.21 2.15
C THR A 73 3.76 -6.70 0.73
N GLY A 74 3.03 -5.62 0.59
CA GLY A 74 2.81 -5.04 -0.73
C GLY A 74 1.99 -3.77 -0.65
N GLY A 75 1.94 -3.08 -1.76
CA GLY A 75 1.16 -1.86 -1.87
C GLY A 75 1.20 -1.31 -3.29
N ALA A 76 0.34 -0.34 -3.54
CA ALA A 76 0.21 0.25 -4.84
C ALA A 76 0.16 1.77 -4.72
N PHE A 77 0.36 2.45 -5.83
CA PHE A 77 0.12 3.87 -5.91
C PHE A 77 -0.51 4.20 -7.26
N CYS A 78 -1.25 5.29 -7.26
CA CYS A 78 -1.84 5.83 -8.47
C CYS A 78 -1.64 7.35 -8.48
N ARG A 79 -1.94 7.98 -9.61
CA ARG A 79 -1.85 9.42 -9.71
C ARG A 79 -2.98 10.09 -8.92
N PHE A 80 -2.65 11.02 -8.04
CA PHE A 80 -3.62 11.90 -7.40
C PHE A 80 -3.69 13.24 -8.15
N ASP A 81 -2.54 13.86 -8.38
CA ASP A 81 -2.42 15.03 -9.27
C ASP A 81 -1.03 15.04 -9.90
N ALA A 82 -0.66 16.11 -10.60
CA ALA A 82 0.60 16.16 -11.35
C ALA A 82 1.84 15.96 -10.49
N GLU A 83 1.78 16.29 -9.21
CA GLU A 83 2.93 16.21 -8.32
C GLU A 83 2.76 15.22 -7.19
N THR A 84 1.57 14.59 -7.08
CA THR A 84 1.22 13.76 -5.92
C THR A 84 0.76 12.39 -6.36
N ALA A 85 1.38 11.36 -5.79
CA ALA A 85 0.92 9.99 -5.91
C ALA A 85 0.11 9.62 -4.67
N GLU A 86 -0.92 8.79 -4.85
CA GLU A 86 -1.73 8.30 -3.75
C GLU A 86 -1.43 6.84 -3.50
N LEU A 87 -1.10 6.50 -2.24
CA LEU A 87 -0.90 5.12 -1.83
C LEU A 87 -2.24 4.39 -1.67
N LYS A 88 -2.26 3.18 -2.15
CA LYS A 88 -3.40 2.27 -2.09
C LYS A 88 -2.90 0.87 -1.75
N ARG A 89 -3.77 0.05 -1.14
CA ARG A 89 -3.50 -1.38 -0.98
C ARG A 89 -2.28 -1.70 -0.13
N VAL A 90 -1.89 -0.85 0.80
CA VAL A 90 -0.76 -1.12 1.69
C VAL A 90 -1.13 -2.29 2.60
N TRP A 91 -0.30 -3.33 2.58
CA TRP A 91 -0.58 -4.59 3.25
C TRP A 91 0.70 -5.23 3.77
N THR A 92 0.60 -5.83 4.95
CA THR A 92 1.61 -6.76 5.47
C THR A 92 0.87 -7.97 6.03
N ASP A 93 1.31 -9.17 5.63
CA ASP A 93 0.72 -10.43 6.10
C ASP A 93 0.73 -10.43 7.63
N SER A 94 -0.40 -10.78 8.23
CA SER A 94 -0.59 -10.76 9.68
C SER A 94 0.46 -11.60 10.44
N ARG A 95 0.99 -12.64 9.80
CA ARG A 95 2.01 -13.52 10.38
C ARG A 95 3.41 -12.90 10.39
N TYR A 96 3.60 -11.79 9.65
CA TYR A 96 4.91 -11.16 9.44
C TYR A 96 4.95 -9.72 9.92
N ARG A 97 3.98 -9.29 10.71
CA ARG A 97 3.90 -7.92 11.24
C ARG A 97 4.96 -7.70 12.32
N LEU A 98 5.24 -6.43 12.60
CA LEU A 98 6.21 -5.98 13.62
C LEU A 98 7.66 -6.39 13.31
N ARG A 99 7.98 -6.58 12.03
CA ARG A 99 9.33 -6.95 11.57
C ARG A 99 9.96 -5.91 10.67
N GLY A 100 9.30 -4.75 10.51
CA GLY A 100 9.82 -3.68 9.66
C GLY A 100 9.52 -3.81 8.18
N HIS A 101 8.75 -4.81 7.76
CA HIS A 101 8.43 -5.02 6.35
C HIS A 101 7.61 -3.88 5.76
N ALA A 102 6.65 -3.35 6.51
CA ALA A 102 5.83 -2.24 6.04
C ALA A 102 6.65 -0.98 5.83
N LYS A 103 7.60 -0.67 6.71
CA LYS A 103 8.50 0.46 6.55
C LYS A 103 9.40 0.30 5.32
N ALA A 104 9.92 -0.90 5.11
CA ALA A 104 10.73 -1.21 3.94
C ALA A 104 9.90 -1.05 2.66
N LEU A 105 8.66 -1.51 2.67
CA LEU A 105 7.73 -1.34 1.56
C LEU A 105 7.50 0.14 1.25
N LEU A 106 7.22 0.95 2.27
CA LEU A 106 7.00 2.39 2.06
C LEU A 106 8.23 3.05 1.43
N ALA A 107 9.43 2.71 1.89
CA ALA A 107 10.66 3.23 1.31
C ALA A 107 10.80 2.86 -0.17
N GLU A 108 10.50 1.62 -0.53
CA GLU A 108 10.54 1.18 -1.92
C GLU A 108 9.47 1.85 -2.78
N LEU A 109 8.25 1.98 -2.27
CA LEU A 109 7.19 2.68 -2.98
C LEU A 109 7.56 4.15 -3.20
N GLU A 110 8.12 4.81 -2.19
CA GLU A 110 8.55 6.20 -2.29
C GLU A 110 9.67 6.38 -3.32
N THR A 111 10.60 5.44 -3.39
CA THR A 111 11.65 5.44 -4.42
C THR A 111 11.04 5.35 -5.82
N GLU A 112 10.10 4.44 -6.02
CA GLU A 112 9.40 4.27 -7.29
C GLU A 112 8.58 5.52 -7.65
N ILE A 113 7.86 6.05 -6.67
CA ILE A 113 7.03 7.25 -6.83
C ILE A 113 7.89 8.44 -7.26
N LEU A 114 9.03 8.64 -6.60
CA LEU A 114 9.95 9.71 -6.93
C LEU A 114 10.52 9.53 -8.35
N ALA A 115 10.85 8.30 -8.73
CA ALA A 115 11.35 7.97 -10.07
C ALA A 115 10.32 8.24 -11.17
N ARG A 116 9.02 8.20 -10.85
CA ARG A 116 7.94 8.55 -11.77
C ARG A 116 7.68 10.05 -11.88
N GLY A 117 8.40 10.88 -11.10
CA GLY A 117 8.32 12.32 -11.17
C GLY A 117 7.40 12.97 -10.13
N TYR A 118 6.83 12.20 -9.23
CA TYR A 118 6.02 12.75 -8.14
C TYR A 118 6.90 13.30 -7.03
N ARG A 119 6.42 14.34 -6.36
CA ARG A 119 7.12 14.95 -5.23
C ARG A 119 6.44 14.66 -3.89
N ASN A 120 5.16 14.32 -3.92
CA ASN A 120 4.38 14.11 -2.72
C ASN A 120 3.73 12.74 -2.73
N VAL A 121 3.54 12.18 -1.54
CA VAL A 121 2.81 10.94 -1.33
C VAL A 121 1.64 11.23 -0.41
N TYR A 122 0.45 10.91 -0.86
CA TYR A 122 -0.80 11.13 -0.15
C TYR A 122 -1.48 9.79 0.07
N LEU A 123 -2.22 9.68 1.16
CA LEU A 123 -3.06 8.51 1.40
C LEU A 123 -4.22 8.86 2.31
N THR A 124 -5.28 8.08 2.22
CA THR A 124 -6.35 8.08 3.20
C THR A 124 -6.53 6.68 3.76
N THR A 125 -6.98 6.61 5.01
CA THR A 125 -7.28 5.35 5.68
C THR A 125 -8.50 5.53 6.57
N GLY A 126 -9.12 4.43 6.95
CA GLY A 126 -10.23 4.45 7.88
C GLY A 126 -9.77 4.78 9.30
N ASP A 127 -10.73 5.18 10.13
CA ASP A 127 -10.49 5.56 11.52
C ASP A 127 -10.36 4.36 12.47
N ARG A 128 -10.42 3.14 11.95
CA ARG A 128 -10.32 1.90 12.72
C ARG A 128 -9.04 1.11 12.43
N GLN A 129 -7.98 1.81 12.03
CA GLN A 129 -6.69 1.20 11.70
C GLN A 129 -5.54 1.88 12.44
N PRO A 130 -5.48 1.76 13.78
CA PRO A 130 -4.46 2.46 14.58
C PRO A 130 -3.03 2.04 14.25
N GLU A 131 -2.81 0.79 13.87
CA GLU A 131 -1.48 0.31 13.48
C GLU A 131 -1.03 0.93 12.15
N ALA A 132 -1.95 1.19 11.22
CA ALA A 132 -1.64 1.89 9.98
C ALA A 132 -1.28 3.34 10.27
N GLU A 133 -2.05 4.02 11.11
CA GLU A 133 -1.75 5.41 11.49
C GLU A 133 -0.37 5.53 12.14
N ALA A 134 -0.04 4.61 13.04
CA ALA A 134 1.27 4.58 13.69
C ALA A 134 2.40 4.37 12.68
N LEU A 135 2.20 3.49 11.72
CA LEU A 135 3.16 3.24 10.65
C LEU A 135 3.46 4.52 9.86
N TYR A 136 2.42 5.22 9.41
CA TYR A 136 2.61 6.41 8.61
C TYR A 136 3.29 7.54 9.39
N LEU A 137 2.88 7.78 10.62
CA LEU A 137 3.52 8.78 11.47
C LEU A 137 5.00 8.46 11.68
N SER A 138 5.34 7.21 11.97
CA SER A 138 6.73 6.79 12.19
C SER A 138 7.55 6.77 10.90
N SER A 139 6.90 6.85 9.74
CA SER A 139 7.56 6.84 8.43
C SER A 139 7.69 8.23 7.82
N GLY A 140 7.41 9.27 8.60
CA GLY A 140 7.60 10.66 8.17
C GLY A 140 6.39 11.31 7.53
N TYR A 141 5.24 10.67 7.58
CA TYR A 141 3.99 11.25 7.09
C TYR A 141 3.40 12.16 8.17
N ARG A 142 2.79 13.26 7.75
CA ARG A 142 2.05 14.13 8.66
C ARG A 142 0.56 13.93 8.45
N ARG A 143 -0.17 13.91 9.54
CA ARG A 143 -1.63 13.81 9.47
C ARG A 143 -2.22 15.16 9.07
N LEU A 144 -3.14 15.14 8.11
CA LEU A 144 -3.88 16.32 7.69
C LEU A 144 -5.11 16.50 8.59
N ALA A 145 -5.56 17.75 8.74
CA ALA A 145 -6.77 18.06 9.50
C ALA A 145 -8.00 17.41 8.86
N GLU A 146 -8.00 17.35 7.53
CA GLU A 146 -9.07 16.70 6.76
C GLU A 146 -8.50 16.19 5.45
N PRO A 147 -9.17 15.22 4.80
CA PRO A 147 -8.74 14.72 3.49
C PRO A 147 -8.76 15.83 2.44
N LEU A 148 -7.87 15.69 1.45
CA LEU A 148 -7.86 16.58 0.30
C LEU A 148 -9.09 16.32 -0.57
N PRO A 149 -9.62 17.35 -1.28
CA PRO A 149 -10.74 17.15 -2.18
C PRO A 149 -10.42 16.12 -3.26
N ALA A 150 -11.31 15.18 -3.45
CA ALA A 150 -11.14 14.11 -4.43
C ALA A 150 -12.51 13.62 -4.89
N GLU A 151 -12.52 13.02 -6.08
CA GLU A 151 -13.70 12.34 -6.59
C GLU A 151 -13.77 10.94 -6.00
N GLY A 152 -14.99 10.43 -5.81
CA GLY A 152 -15.20 9.09 -5.30
C GLY A 152 -15.17 9.00 -3.79
N GLU A 153 -14.98 7.80 -3.29
CA GLU A 153 -15.02 7.52 -1.87
C GLU A 153 -13.73 7.99 -1.18
N VAL A 154 -13.88 8.75 -0.10
CA VAL A 154 -12.76 9.30 0.66
C VAL A 154 -12.85 8.80 2.10
N PHE A 155 -11.79 8.17 2.57
CA PHE A 155 -11.70 7.74 3.97
C PHE A 155 -11.36 8.94 4.88
N PRO A 156 -11.74 8.89 6.17
CA PRO A 156 -11.69 10.09 7.03
C PRO A 156 -10.30 10.51 7.50
N VAL A 157 -9.31 9.63 7.50
CA VAL A 157 -7.98 9.94 8.03
C VAL A 157 -6.99 10.08 6.86
N ALA A 158 -6.32 11.22 6.80
CA ALA A 158 -5.43 11.52 5.67
C ALA A 158 -4.01 11.87 6.12
N PHE A 159 -3.04 11.45 5.33
CA PHE A 159 -1.62 11.69 5.56
C PHE A 159 -0.94 12.19 4.29
N LEU A 160 0.09 13.00 4.47
CA LEU A 160 0.88 13.54 3.37
C LEU A 160 2.36 13.54 3.74
N LYS A 161 3.19 13.21 2.77
CA LYS A 161 4.64 13.29 2.90
C LYS A 161 5.22 13.95 1.65
N THR A 162 6.14 14.89 1.84
CA THR A 162 6.89 15.47 0.74
C THR A 162 8.22 14.73 0.62
N LEU A 163 8.53 14.27 -0.60
CA LEU A 163 9.76 13.55 -0.89
C LEU A 163 10.87 14.54 -1.29
N ASN A 164 12.07 14.21 -0.92
CA ASN A 164 13.24 15.03 -1.25
C ASN A 164 14.01 14.46 -2.43
#